data_4e983460a27112d36152571a3674d8cc
#
_entry.id   4e983460a27112d36152571a3674d8cc
#
_cell.length_a   1.000
_cell.length_b   1.000
_cell.length_c   1.000
_cell.angle_alpha   90.00
_cell.angle_beta   90.00
_cell.angle_gamma   90.00
#
_symmetry.space_group_name_H-M   'P 1'
#
loop_
_entity.id
_entity.type
_entity.pdbx_description
1 polymer ?
#
loop_
_entity_poly.entity_id
_entity_poly.type
_entity_poly.pdbx_seq_one_letter_code
_entity_poly.pdbx_strand_id
1 'polypeptide(L)'
;YSRTLDFERFRQIADAVDAVLMVDMAHIAGLVASGHHPSPIPYADYVTTTTHKTLRGPRGGMILMREARAKKVNSRIFPGIQGGPLMHVIAAKAVALKEAAAPEFSDYGASVIRNAQALARTLIEEGFEVVSGGTDNHLLLLDVRPAGLTGKVAEKVLQVADITTNKNMIPGDPESPFVTSGLRLGSPAMTSRGFGEAEFVQIGRWIARLLKAPEDHELADKVKQEVNAGAFFDITFFP
;
A
#
# COMPACT_ATOMS: atom_id res chain seq x y z
N TYR A 1 -3.61 -4.18 6.07
CA TYR A 1 -5.01 -3.94 6.45
C TYR A 1 -5.53 -2.66 5.82
N SER A 2 -6.69 -2.73 5.18
CA SER A 2 -7.23 -1.62 4.38
C SER A 2 -8.09 -0.63 5.16
N ARG A 3 -8.27 -0.83 6.47
CA ARG A 3 -9.05 0.08 7.32
C ARG A 3 -8.16 0.85 8.29
N THR A 4 -8.68 1.94 8.82
CA THR A 4 -8.04 2.74 9.85
C THR A 4 -7.79 1.92 11.12
N LEU A 5 -6.61 2.08 11.72
CA LEU A 5 -6.22 1.44 12.97
C LEU A 5 -6.43 2.39 14.15
N ASP A 6 -7.02 1.88 15.23
CA ASP A 6 -7.18 2.59 16.50
C ASP A 6 -5.94 2.39 17.39
N PHE A 7 -4.96 3.29 17.24
CA PHE A 7 -3.73 3.22 18.01
C PHE A 7 -3.91 3.50 19.49
N GLU A 8 -4.91 4.28 19.88
CA GLU A 8 -5.23 4.54 21.28
C GLU A 8 -5.71 3.25 21.95
N ARG A 9 -6.56 2.49 21.28
CA ARG A 9 -7.01 1.19 21.77
C ARG A 9 -5.87 0.19 21.92
N PHE A 10 -4.93 0.17 20.96
CA PHE A 10 -3.72 -0.65 21.07
C PHE A 10 -2.86 -0.24 22.27
N ARG A 11 -2.76 1.06 22.58
CA ARG A 11 -2.05 1.52 23.78
C ARG A 11 -2.72 1.03 25.06
N GLN A 12 -4.04 1.13 25.16
CA GLN A 12 -4.79 0.63 26.31
C GLN A 12 -4.60 -0.88 26.53
N ILE A 13 -4.59 -1.66 25.44
CA ILE A 13 -4.33 -3.10 25.50
C ILE A 13 -2.92 -3.39 25.98
N ALA A 14 -1.92 -2.68 25.45
CA ALA A 14 -0.52 -2.87 25.86
C ALA A 14 -0.30 -2.48 27.33
N ASP A 15 -0.92 -1.41 27.81
CA ASP A 15 -0.85 -0.98 29.21
C ASP A 15 -1.50 -2.02 30.14
N ALA A 16 -2.60 -2.63 29.73
CA ALA A 16 -3.28 -3.63 30.56
C ALA A 16 -2.44 -4.90 30.84
N VAL A 17 -1.40 -5.14 30.04
CA VAL A 17 -0.49 -6.29 30.18
C VAL A 17 0.97 -5.85 30.41
N ASP A 18 1.19 -4.59 30.73
CA ASP A 18 2.53 -3.99 30.94
C ASP A 18 3.50 -4.26 29.77
N ALA A 19 3.00 -4.16 28.54
CA ALA A 19 3.76 -4.40 27.32
C ALA A 19 4.21 -3.11 26.63
N VAL A 20 5.36 -3.19 25.99
CA VAL A 20 5.85 -2.13 25.09
C VAL A 20 5.05 -2.19 23.78
N LEU A 21 4.53 -1.05 23.34
CA LEU A 21 3.86 -0.94 22.04
C LEU A 21 4.84 -0.45 20.98
N MET A 22 5.08 -1.28 19.98
CA MET A 22 5.79 -0.93 18.76
C MET A 22 4.83 -0.95 17.57
N VAL A 23 4.84 0.11 16.78
CA VAL A 23 4.02 0.23 15.56
C VAL A 23 4.92 0.39 14.35
N ASP A 24 4.78 -0.48 13.36
CA ASP A 24 5.37 -0.27 12.04
C ASP A 24 4.33 0.38 11.12
N MET A 25 4.54 1.67 10.81
CA MET A 25 3.65 2.44 9.95
C MET A 25 4.14 2.53 8.50
N ALA A 26 5.05 1.65 8.07
CA ALA A 26 5.73 1.75 6.78
C ALA A 26 4.79 1.96 5.60
N HIS A 27 3.65 1.27 5.55
CA HIS A 27 2.68 1.41 4.48
C HIS A 27 1.90 2.72 4.50
N ILE A 28 1.63 3.27 5.68
CA ILE A 28 0.75 4.43 5.87
C ILE A 28 1.52 5.71 6.24
N ALA A 29 2.85 5.67 6.32
CA ALA A 29 3.66 6.80 6.80
C ALA A 29 3.41 8.10 6.04
N GLY A 30 3.21 8.03 4.73
CA GLY A 30 2.86 9.20 3.92
C GLY A 30 1.47 9.75 4.25
N LEU A 31 0.48 8.88 4.53
CA LEU A 31 -0.85 9.29 4.92
C LEU A 31 -0.89 9.87 6.34
N VAL A 32 -0.05 9.36 7.25
CA VAL A 32 0.16 9.94 8.58
C VAL A 32 0.80 11.32 8.46
N ALA A 33 1.85 11.46 7.66
CA ALA A 33 2.55 12.73 7.46
C ALA A 33 1.65 13.80 6.84
N SER A 34 0.76 13.42 5.93
CA SER A 34 -0.20 14.31 5.27
C SER A 34 -1.50 14.56 6.06
N GLY A 35 -1.64 13.96 7.25
CA GLY A 35 -2.82 14.14 8.10
C GLY A 35 -4.06 13.33 7.70
N HIS A 36 -3.93 12.38 6.77
CA HIS A 36 -5.05 11.57 6.25
C HIS A 36 -5.19 10.19 6.92
N HIS A 37 -4.33 9.88 7.88
CA HIS A 37 -4.44 8.69 8.73
C HIS A 37 -4.02 9.05 10.16
N PRO A 38 -4.68 8.51 11.21
CA PRO A 38 -4.26 8.71 12.59
C PRO A 38 -2.78 8.36 12.80
N SER A 39 -2.11 9.17 13.63
CA SER A 39 -0.69 8.95 13.95
C SER A 39 -0.51 7.98 15.11
N PRO A 40 0.37 6.96 14.99
CA PRO A 40 0.74 6.10 16.12
C PRO A 40 1.68 6.77 17.12
N ILE A 41 2.32 7.89 16.74
CA ILE A 41 3.40 8.52 17.53
C ILE A 41 2.99 8.88 18.97
N PRO A 42 1.78 9.41 19.24
CA PRO A 42 1.37 9.71 20.62
C PRO A 42 1.21 8.47 21.51
N TYR A 43 0.95 7.32 20.91
CA TYR A 43 0.53 6.10 21.61
C TYR A 43 1.63 5.04 21.71
N ALA A 44 2.55 4.98 20.73
CA ALA A 44 3.57 3.95 20.67
C ALA A 44 4.86 4.34 21.41
N ASP A 45 5.54 3.34 21.95
CA ASP A 45 6.88 3.49 22.52
C ASP A 45 7.95 3.60 21.44
N TYR A 46 7.75 2.87 20.35
CA TYR A 46 8.58 2.88 19.15
C TYR A 46 7.70 2.88 17.91
N VAL A 47 8.05 3.70 16.93
CA VAL A 47 7.42 3.70 15.62
C VAL A 47 8.49 3.48 14.57
N THR A 48 8.33 2.45 13.76
CA THR A 48 9.21 2.20 12.61
C THR A 48 8.50 2.53 11.31
N THR A 49 9.27 2.91 10.30
CA THR A 49 8.76 3.11 8.96
C THR A 49 9.84 2.90 7.91
N THR A 50 9.42 2.54 6.71
CA THR A 50 10.23 2.73 5.50
C THR A 50 10.03 4.14 4.95
N THR A 51 10.99 4.61 4.17
CA THR A 51 10.90 5.93 3.53
C THR A 51 10.43 5.88 2.07
N HIS A 52 10.34 4.69 1.47
CA HIS A 52 10.14 4.47 0.03
C HIS A 52 8.75 3.95 -0.38
N LYS A 53 7.74 4.04 0.50
CA LYS A 53 6.35 3.66 0.20
C LYS A 53 5.49 4.93 0.04
N THR A 54 4.39 5.05 0.77
CA THR A 54 3.53 6.25 0.68
C THR A 54 4.25 7.56 1.00
N LEU A 55 5.38 7.51 1.73
CA LEU A 55 6.21 8.70 1.99
C LEU A 55 7.02 9.18 0.77
N ARG A 56 7.08 8.40 -0.31
CA ARG A 56 7.71 8.75 -1.60
C ARG A 56 9.21 9.09 -1.54
N GLY A 57 9.93 8.58 -0.56
CA GLY A 57 11.36 8.82 -0.39
C GLY A 57 12.25 7.71 -0.95
N PRO A 58 13.56 7.79 -0.69
CA PRO A 58 14.52 6.76 -1.09
C PRO A 58 14.33 5.48 -0.28
N ARG A 59 14.88 4.37 -0.77
CA ARG A 59 14.92 3.12 -0.01
C ARG A 59 15.70 3.31 1.28
N GLY A 60 15.04 3.03 2.39
CA GLY A 60 15.59 3.16 3.72
C GLY A 60 14.51 3.04 4.80
N GLY A 61 14.91 3.19 6.04
CA GLY A 61 14.02 3.15 7.20
C GLY A 61 14.28 4.31 8.15
N MET A 62 13.33 4.53 9.05
CA MET A 62 13.45 5.43 10.21
C MET A 62 12.85 4.77 11.43
N ILE A 63 13.36 5.13 12.58
CA ILE A 63 12.80 4.78 13.89
C ILE A 63 12.51 6.08 14.63
N LEU A 64 11.27 6.25 15.03
CA LEU A 64 10.79 7.38 15.81
C LEU A 64 10.54 6.89 17.26
N MET A 65 10.96 7.64 18.24
CA MET A 65 10.81 7.27 19.65
C MET A 65 10.94 8.49 20.55
N ARG A 66 10.55 8.34 21.80
CA ARG A 66 10.83 9.35 22.82
C ARG A 66 12.32 9.40 23.13
N GLU A 67 12.87 10.58 23.47
CA GLU A 67 14.28 10.80 23.71
C GLU A 67 14.88 9.87 24.78
N ALA A 68 14.13 9.58 25.83
CA ALA A 68 14.55 8.66 26.89
C ALA A 68 14.94 7.25 26.38
N ARG A 69 14.44 6.85 25.20
CA ARG A 69 14.74 5.56 24.57
C ARG A 69 15.85 5.64 23.51
N ALA A 70 16.20 6.86 23.07
CA ALA A 70 17.09 7.09 21.91
C ALA A 70 18.49 6.52 22.13
N LYS A 71 19.10 6.73 23.30
CA LYS A 71 20.46 6.25 23.60
C LYS A 71 20.61 4.74 23.39
N LYS A 72 19.63 3.96 23.86
CA LYS A 72 19.65 2.49 23.72
C LYS A 72 19.49 2.06 22.27
N VAL A 73 18.57 2.65 21.52
CA VAL A 73 18.34 2.33 20.12
C VAL A 73 19.53 2.73 19.27
N ASN A 74 20.04 3.95 19.42
CA ASN A 74 21.19 4.45 18.66
C ASN A 74 22.42 3.54 18.83
N SER A 75 22.72 3.10 20.05
CA SER A 75 23.86 2.21 20.30
C SER A 75 23.66 0.80 19.72
N ARG A 76 22.40 0.34 19.55
CA ARG A 76 22.09 -0.93 18.91
C ARG A 76 22.13 -0.82 17.39
N ILE A 77 21.79 0.33 16.83
CA ILE A 77 21.94 0.58 15.40
C ILE A 77 23.41 0.72 15.05
N PHE A 78 24.13 1.64 15.68
CA PHE A 78 25.56 1.86 15.44
C PHE A 78 26.34 1.91 16.77
N PRO A 79 27.40 1.11 16.94
CA PRO A 79 27.93 0.13 15.98
C PRO A 79 27.31 -1.28 16.09
N GLY A 80 26.14 -1.42 16.71
CA GLY A 80 25.57 -2.73 17.05
C GLY A 80 25.29 -3.63 15.85
N ILE A 81 24.47 -3.17 14.89
CA ILE A 81 24.03 -3.94 13.73
C ILE A 81 24.33 -3.27 12.39
N GLN A 82 24.64 -1.98 12.36
CA GLN A 82 24.98 -1.22 11.15
C GLN A 82 26.34 -0.54 11.29
N GLY A 83 26.94 -0.18 10.16
CA GLY A 83 28.17 0.58 10.07
C GLY A 83 27.97 1.95 9.44
N GLY A 84 28.90 2.38 8.58
CA GLY A 84 28.85 3.68 7.90
C GLY A 84 27.57 3.81 7.04
N PRO A 85 26.81 4.89 7.20
CA PRO A 85 25.56 5.08 6.47
C PRO A 85 25.82 5.55 5.03
N LEU A 86 24.88 5.27 4.13
CA LEU A 86 24.87 5.77 2.78
C LEU A 86 24.43 7.25 2.77
N MET A 87 25.37 8.18 2.70
CA MET A 87 25.11 9.62 2.82
C MET A 87 24.20 10.17 1.73
N HIS A 88 24.25 9.65 0.50
CA HIS A 88 23.33 10.02 -0.58
C HIS A 88 21.88 9.62 -0.25
N VAL A 89 21.64 8.50 0.46
CA VAL A 89 20.32 8.12 0.94
C VAL A 89 19.85 9.06 2.04
N ILE A 90 20.75 9.49 2.95
CA ILE A 90 20.39 10.45 4.00
C ILE A 90 20.00 11.80 3.37
N ALA A 91 20.76 12.28 2.39
CA ALA A 91 20.43 13.51 1.66
C ALA A 91 19.08 13.39 0.94
N ALA A 92 18.82 12.26 0.27
CA ALA A 92 17.55 12.00 -0.40
C ALA A 92 16.37 11.92 0.60
N LYS A 93 16.58 11.38 1.82
CA LYS A 93 15.56 11.41 2.89
C LYS A 93 15.23 12.84 3.31
N ALA A 94 16.25 13.72 3.43
CA ALA A 94 16.03 15.13 3.78
C ALA A 94 15.17 15.85 2.74
N VAL A 95 15.40 15.59 1.45
CA VAL A 95 14.57 16.12 0.36
C VAL A 95 13.15 15.59 0.47
N ALA A 96 12.98 14.27 0.57
CA ALA A 96 11.67 13.64 0.67
C ALA A 96 10.86 14.12 1.87
N LEU A 97 11.49 14.32 3.03
CA LEU A 97 10.82 14.86 4.22
C LEU A 97 10.43 16.32 4.04
N LYS A 98 11.23 17.11 3.32
CA LYS A 98 10.87 18.49 2.96
C LYS A 98 9.65 18.53 2.03
N GLU A 99 9.61 17.65 1.03
CA GLU A 99 8.46 17.51 0.14
C GLU A 99 7.22 17.05 0.91
N ALA A 100 7.36 16.07 1.82
CA ALA A 100 6.26 15.57 2.63
C ALA A 100 5.70 16.61 3.63
N ALA A 101 6.46 17.65 3.95
CA ALA A 101 6.02 18.77 4.77
C ALA A 101 5.30 19.88 3.98
N ALA A 102 5.29 19.81 2.65
CA ALA A 102 4.64 20.81 1.80
C ALA A 102 3.12 20.54 1.68
N PRO A 103 2.30 21.59 1.49
CA PRO A 103 0.84 21.46 1.34
C PRO A 103 0.43 20.50 0.21
N GLU A 104 1.16 20.51 -0.90
CA GLU A 104 0.92 19.66 -2.08
C GLU A 104 0.99 18.16 -1.74
N PHE A 105 1.74 17.80 -0.71
CA PHE A 105 1.80 16.41 -0.25
C PHE A 105 0.51 15.97 0.46
N SER A 106 -0.21 16.91 1.10
CA SER A 106 -1.54 16.65 1.64
C SER A 106 -2.55 16.37 0.52
N ASP A 107 -2.52 17.16 -0.57
CA ASP A 107 -3.37 16.95 -1.74
C ASP A 107 -3.09 15.58 -2.40
N TYR A 108 -1.82 15.20 -2.48
CA TYR A 108 -1.42 13.86 -2.93
C TYR A 108 -2.01 12.77 -2.02
N GLY A 109 -1.86 12.88 -0.70
CA GLY A 109 -2.41 11.91 0.26
C GLY A 109 -3.92 11.74 0.13
N ALA A 110 -4.65 12.84 -0.01
CA ALA A 110 -6.09 12.83 -0.26
C ALA A 110 -6.44 12.13 -1.58
N SER A 111 -5.69 12.40 -2.64
CA SER A 111 -5.89 11.78 -3.96
C SER A 111 -5.61 10.28 -3.93
N VAL A 112 -4.58 9.84 -3.22
CA VAL A 112 -4.26 8.42 -3.00
C VAL A 112 -5.46 7.67 -2.41
N ILE A 113 -6.10 8.23 -1.40
CA ILE A 113 -7.27 7.60 -0.76
C ILE A 113 -8.48 7.59 -1.70
N ARG A 114 -8.81 8.73 -2.34
CA ARG A 114 -9.95 8.79 -3.28
C ARG A 114 -9.78 7.78 -4.42
N ASN A 115 -8.60 7.67 -4.97
CA ASN A 115 -8.26 6.74 -6.04
C ASN A 115 -8.41 5.27 -5.60
N ALA A 116 -7.91 4.92 -4.40
CA ALA A 116 -8.10 3.57 -3.85
C ALA A 116 -9.59 3.25 -3.62
N GLN A 117 -10.36 4.22 -3.15
CA GLN A 117 -11.81 4.08 -2.96
C GLN A 117 -12.57 3.96 -4.28
N ALA A 118 -12.19 4.71 -5.32
CA ALA A 118 -12.76 4.59 -6.65
C ALA A 118 -12.53 3.19 -7.23
N LEU A 119 -11.30 2.69 -7.12
CA LEU A 119 -10.97 1.32 -7.53
C LEU A 119 -11.80 0.27 -6.77
N ALA A 120 -11.88 0.41 -5.44
CA ALA A 120 -12.64 -0.52 -4.60
C ALA A 120 -14.13 -0.54 -4.95
N ARG A 121 -14.76 0.63 -5.10
CA ARG A 121 -16.17 0.75 -5.51
C ARG A 121 -16.42 0.07 -6.86
N THR A 122 -15.57 0.38 -7.84
CA THR A 122 -15.71 -0.21 -9.20
C THR A 122 -15.62 -1.74 -9.16
N LEU A 123 -14.67 -2.30 -8.41
CA LEU A 123 -14.55 -3.75 -8.30
C LEU A 123 -15.76 -4.38 -7.59
N ILE A 124 -16.33 -3.72 -6.58
CA ILE A 124 -17.57 -4.16 -5.92
C ILE A 124 -18.75 -4.09 -6.89
N GLU A 125 -18.91 -2.99 -7.63
CA GLU A 125 -19.96 -2.84 -8.66
C GLU A 125 -19.83 -3.89 -9.77
N GLU A 126 -18.62 -4.30 -10.10
CA GLU A 126 -18.33 -5.38 -11.05
C GLU A 126 -18.53 -6.79 -10.44
N GLY A 127 -18.96 -6.90 -9.19
CA GLY A 127 -19.35 -8.16 -8.55
C GLY A 127 -18.21 -8.89 -7.84
N PHE A 128 -17.09 -8.22 -7.57
CA PHE A 128 -16.00 -8.78 -6.78
C PHE A 128 -16.13 -8.46 -5.29
N GLU A 129 -15.56 -9.30 -4.46
CA GLU A 129 -15.49 -9.07 -3.02
C GLU A 129 -14.19 -8.34 -2.65
N VAL A 130 -14.33 -7.13 -2.08
CA VAL A 130 -13.22 -6.40 -1.47
C VAL A 130 -13.22 -6.71 0.03
N VAL A 131 -12.14 -7.28 0.52
CA VAL A 131 -11.98 -7.64 1.95
C VAL A 131 -12.24 -6.41 2.82
N SER A 132 -13.02 -6.58 3.87
CA SER A 132 -13.54 -5.51 4.75
C SER A 132 -14.54 -4.54 4.09
N GLY A 133 -15.05 -4.85 2.90
CA GLY A 133 -16.06 -4.04 2.19
C GLY A 133 -15.53 -2.71 1.65
N GLY A 134 -14.21 -2.56 1.46
CA GLY A 134 -13.62 -1.33 0.90
C GLY A 134 -12.29 -0.95 1.54
N THR A 135 -11.93 0.35 1.46
CA THR A 135 -10.69 0.87 2.01
C THR A 135 -10.83 2.27 2.59
N ASP A 136 -10.07 2.55 3.66
CA ASP A 136 -9.91 3.88 4.26
C ASP A 136 -8.52 4.48 3.95
N ASN A 137 -7.67 3.73 3.24
CA ASN A 137 -6.28 4.13 2.99
C ASN A 137 -5.87 3.92 1.51
N HIS A 138 -4.62 3.60 1.26
CA HIS A 138 -4.00 3.53 -0.07
C HIS A 138 -4.08 2.16 -0.73
N LEU A 139 -4.58 1.12 -0.06
CA LEU A 139 -4.60 -0.24 -0.58
C LEU A 139 -5.94 -0.93 -0.30
N LEU A 140 -6.22 -1.97 -1.08
CA LEU A 140 -7.31 -2.89 -0.86
C LEU A 140 -6.86 -4.34 -1.13
N LEU A 141 -7.60 -5.29 -0.56
CA LEU A 141 -7.46 -6.71 -0.85
C LEU A 141 -8.69 -7.17 -1.61
N LEU A 142 -8.48 -7.76 -2.77
CA LEU A 142 -9.52 -8.34 -3.62
C LEU A 142 -9.56 -9.85 -3.39
N ASP A 143 -10.70 -10.39 -3.01
CA ASP A 143 -10.93 -11.84 -2.99
C ASP A 143 -11.29 -12.32 -4.40
N VAL A 144 -10.50 -13.25 -4.95
CA VAL A 144 -10.72 -13.75 -6.31
C VAL A 144 -11.43 -15.12 -6.36
N ARG A 145 -11.76 -15.70 -5.20
CA ARG A 145 -12.49 -16.97 -5.11
C ARG A 145 -13.86 -16.93 -5.75
N PRO A 146 -14.67 -15.83 -5.66
CA PRO A 146 -15.95 -15.75 -6.37
C PRO A 146 -15.83 -15.88 -7.89
N ALA A 147 -14.66 -15.55 -8.46
CA ALA A 147 -14.37 -15.74 -9.87
C ALA A 147 -13.81 -17.16 -10.20
N GLY A 148 -13.72 -18.06 -9.21
CA GLY A 148 -13.15 -19.39 -9.39
C GLY A 148 -11.61 -19.39 -9.55
N LEU A 149 -10.93 -18.31 -9.14
CA LEU A 149 -9.50 -18.13 -9.34
C LEU A 149 -8.72 -18.25 -8.04
N THR A 150 -7.44 -18.58 -8.19
CA THR A 150 -6.45 -18.36 -7.13
C THR A 150 -5.72 -17.03 -7.35
N GLY A 151 -5.11 -16.47 -6.29
CA GLY A 151 -4.31 -15.26 -6.41
C GLY A 151 -3.17 -15.40 -7.42
N LYS A 152 -2.53 -16.58 -7.48
CA LYS A 152 -1.48 -16.88 -8.46
C LYS A 152 -1.95 -16.85 -9.91
N VAL A 153 -3.15 -17.35 -10.18
CA VAL A 153 -3.73 -17.31 -11.54
C VAL A 153 -4.13 -15.88 -11.88
N ALA A 154 -4.82 -15.20 -10.97
CA ALA A 154 -5.26 -13.83 -11.17
C ALA A 154 -4.07 -12.85 -11.40
N GLU A 155 -2.98 -12.98 -10.64
CA GLU A 155 -1.75 -12.22 -10.85
C GLU A 155 -1.19 -12.41 -12.27
N LYS A 156 -1.14 -13.66 -12.75
CA LYS A 156 -0.69 -13.98 -14.11
C LYS A 156 -1.57 -13.39 -15.20
N VAL A 157 -2.88 -13.52 -15.06
CA VAL A 157 -3.86 -13.01 -16.03
C VAL A 157 -3.70 -11.49 -16.21
N LEU A 158 -3.58 -10.76 -15.10
CA LEU A 158 -3.39 -9.32 -15.12
C LEU A 158 -2.02 -8.89 -15.69
N GLN A 159 -0.98 -9.66 -15.39
CA GLN A 159 0.38 -9.39 -15.89
C GLN A 159 0.46 -9.46 -17.43
N VAL A 160 -0.29 -10.33 -18.08
CA VAL A 160 -0.33 -10.41 -19.56
C VAL A 160 -0.82 -9.10 -20.18
N ALA A 161 -1.72 -8.39 -19.50
CA ALA A 161 -2.26 -7.10 -19.94
C ALA A 161 -1.47 -5.88 -19.40
N ASP A 162 -0.22 -6.06 -18.97
CA ASP A 162 0.64 -5.03 -18.36
C ASP A 162 0.03 -4.37 -17.10
N ILE A 163 -0.76 -5.15 -16.32
CA ILE A 163 -1.28 -4.74 -15.01
C ILE A 163 -0.55 -5.54 -13.93
N THR A 164 0.47 -4.93 -13.34
CA THR A 164 1.32 -5.55 -12.33
C THR A 164 0.68 -5.48 -10.95
N THR A 165 0.36 -6.64 -10.39
CA THR A 165 -0.21 -6.80 -9.05
C THR A 165 0.63 -7.77 -8.23
N ASN A 166 0.25 -8.00 -6.98
CA ASN A 166 0.79 -9.13 -6.24
C ASN A 166 -0.32 -9.96 -5.60
N LYS A 167 -0.18 -11.29 -5.71
CA LYS A 167 -1.01 -12.20 -4.96
C LYS A 167 -0.84 -11.99 -3.46
N ASN A 168 -1.91 -12.13 -2.70
CA ASN A 168 -1.92 -11.90 -1.27
C ASN A 168 -2.90 -12.84 -0.57
N MET A 169 -2.53 -13.31 0.61
CA MET A 169 -3.47 -14.05 1.44
C MET A 169 -4.60 -13.14 1.90
N ILE A 170 -5.79 -13.72 2.03
CA ILE A 170 -6.96 -13.08 2.62
C ILE A 170 -7.22 -13.67 4.03
N PRO A 171 -8.02 -13.02 4.88
CA PRO A 171 -8.39 -13.59 6.18
C PRO A 171 -9.05 -14.97 6.03
N GLY A 172 -8.53 -15.97 6.76
CA GLY A 172 -9.02 -17.34 6.67
C GLY A 172 -8.73 -18.04 5.32
N ASP A 173 -7.68 -17.64 4.63
CA ASP A 173 -7.31 -18.16 3.31
C ASP A 173 -7.11 -19.68 3.36
N PRO A 174 -7.82 -20.47 2.53
CA PRO A 174 -7.66 -21.91 2.47
C PRO A 174 -6.41 -22.34 1.68
N GLU A 175 -5.83 -21.44 0.90
CA GLU A 175 -4.69 -21.73 0.05
C GLU A 175 -3.36 -21.52 0.78
N SER A 176 -2.30 -22.11 0.26
CA SER A 176 -0.95 -21.88 0.76
C SER A 176 -0.45 -20.45 0.46
N PRO A 177 0.54 -19.91 1.20
CA PRO A 177 1.12 -18.59 0.91
C PRO A 177 1.74 -18.45 -0.49
N PHE A 178 2.03 -19.55 -1.18
CA PHE A 178 2.57 -19.56 -2.55
C PHE A 178 1.49 -19.49 -3.63
N VAL A 179 0.24 -19.76 -3.27
CA VAL A 179 -0.93 -19.75 -4.18
C VAL A 179 -1.83 -18.58 -3.88
N THR A 180 -2.30 -18.45 -2.64
CA THR A 180 -3.20 -17.42 -2.11
C THR A 180 -4.57 -17.35 -2.79
N SER A 181 -5.52 -16.66 -2.17
CA SER A 181 -6.87 -16.48 -2.72
C SER A 181 -7.20 -15.02 -3.03
N GLY A 182 -6.24 -14.12 -2.89
CA GLY A 182 -6.46 -12.70 -3.12
C GLY A 182 -5.36 -12.00 -3.91
N LEU A 183 -5.69 -10.75 -4.27
CA LEU A 183 -4.76 -9.77 -4.84
C LEU A 183 -4.71 -8.54 -3.94
N ARG A 184 -3.52 -7.96 -3.79
CA ARG A 184 -3.35 -6.64 -3.18
C ARG A 184 -3.20 -5.59 -4.26
N LEU A 185 -4.03 -4.56 -4.19
CA LEU A 185 -4.03 -3.43 -5.12
C LEU A 185 -3.82 -2.15 -4.33
N GLY A 186 -3.07 -1.20 -4.88
CA GLY A 186 -2.76 0.06 -4.21
C GLY A 186 -2.72 1.24 -5.18
N SER A 187 -2.99 2.44 -4.69
CA SER A 187 -3.10 3.63 -5.54
C SER A 187 -1.86 4.55 -5.60
N PRO A 188 -0.85 4.49 -4.69
CA PRO A 188 0.19 5.51 -4.62
C PRO A 188 1.02 5.69 -5.88
N ALA A 189 1.45 4.58 -6.51
CA ALA A 189 2.33 4.62 -7.68
C ALA A 189 1.66 5.33 -8.86
N MET A 190 0.42 4.95 -9.18
CA MET A 190 -0.32 5.55 -10.30
C MET A 190 -0.80 6.97 -9.98
N THR A 191 -1.16 7.26 -8.72
CA THR A 191 -1.43 8.64 -8.28
C THR A 191 -0.20 9.55 -8.45
N SER A 192 0.99 9.06 -8.13
CA SER A 192 2.26 9.79 -8.38
C SER A 192 2.52 10.06 -9.86
N ARG A 193 1.96 9.22 -10.76
CA ARG A 193 2.02 9.40 -12.22
C ARG A 193 0.90 10.30 -12.77
N GLY A 194 0.07 10.88 -11.90
CA GLY A 194 -0.97 11.83 -12.27
C GLY A 194 -2.35 11.21 -12.52
N PHE A 195 -2.56 9.94 -12.16
CA PHE A 195 -3.87 9.29 -12.32
C PHE A 195 -4.86 9.81 -11.28
N GLY A 196 -6.10 10.07 -11.73
CA GLY A 196 -7.23 10.44 -10.89
C GLY A 196 -8.27 9.33 -10.78
N GLU A 197 -9.40 9.66 -10.17
CA GLU A 197 -10.48 8.68 -9.93
C GLU A 197 -11.02 8.04 -11.21
N ALA A 198 -11.10 8.79 -12.31
CA ALA A 198 -11.59 8.30 -13.59
C ALA A 198 -10.71 7.16 -14.15
N GLU A 199 -9.38 7.34 -14.08
CA GLU A 199 -8.41 6.33 -14.50
C GLU A 199 -8.49 5.09 -13.59
N PHE A 200 -8.66 5.27 -12.27
CA PHE A 200 -8.82 4.15 -11.35
C PHE A 200 -10.14 3.38 -11.54
N VAL A 201 -11.21 4.05 -11.93
CA VAL A 201 -12.46 3.39 -12.39
C VAL A 201 -12.20 2.54 -13.62
N GLN A 202 -11.49 3.09 -14.62
CA GLN A 202 -11.16 2.36 -15.84
C GLN A 202 -10.27 1.14 -15.55
N ILE A 203 -9.25 1.29 -14.69
CA ILE A 203 -8.40 0.18 -14.25
C ILE A 203 -9.24 -0.91 -13.56
N GLY A 204 -10.17 -0.53 -12.69
CA GLY A 204 -11.08 -1.46 -12.04
C GLY A 204 -11.92 -2.28 -13.03
N ARG A 205 -12.41 -1.65 -14.09
CA ARG A 205 -13.14 -2.32 -15.17
C ARG A 205 -12.26 -3.27 -15.98
N TRP A 206 -11.04 -2.90 -16.29
CA TRP A 206 -10.09 -3.79 -16.97
C TRP A 206 -9.78 -5.02 -16.12
N ILE A 207 -9.48 -4.84 -14.83
CA ILE A 207 -9.25 -5.95 -13.89
C ILE A 207 -10.46 -6.87 -13.87
N ALA A 208 -11.67 -6.32 -13.74
CA ALA A 208 -12.89 -7.11 -13.68
C ALA A 208 -13.13 -7.91 -14.96
N ARG A 209 -12.94 -7.30 -16.14
CA ARG A 209 -13.11 -7.98 -17.45
C ARG A 209 -12.14 -9.16 -17.58
N LEU A 210 -10.87 -8.94 -17.24
CA LEU A 210 -9.82 -9.97 -17.34
C LEU A 210 -10.07 -11.12 -16.37
N LEU A 211 -10.43 -10.84 -15.13
CA LEU A 211 -10.65 -11.87 -14.12
C LEU A 211 -11.96 -12.66 -14.34
N LYS A 212 -12.95 -12.10 -15.04
CA LYS A 212 -14.18 -12.80 -15.44
C LYS A 212 -13.96 -13.74 -16.65
N ALA A 213 -12.93 -13.50 -17.46
CA ALA A 213 -12.62 -14.29 -18.65
C ALA A 213 -11.09 -14.60 -18.72
N PRO A 214 -10.56 -15.36 -17.77
CA PRO A 214 -9.11 -15.52 -17.58
C PRO A 214 -8.40 -16.27 -18.73
N GLU A 215 -9.14 -17.03 -19.53
CA GLU A 215 -8.62 -17.80 -20.68
C GLU A 215 -8.81 -17.06 -22.03
N ASP A 216 -9.42 -15.87 -22.01
CA ASP A 216 -9.65 -15.08 -23.22
C ASP A 216 -8.40 -14.23 -23.56
N HIS A 217 -7.54 -14.83 -24.40
CA HIS A 217 -6.30 -14.19 -24.83
C HIS A 217 -6.55 -12.96 -25.74
N GLU A 218 -7.60 -12.96 -26.55
CA GLU A 218 -7.95 -11.83 -27.41
C GLU A 218 -8.38 -10.62 -26.56
N LEU A 219 -9.16 -10.87 -25.50
CA LEU A 219 -9.53 -9.86 -24.54
C LEU A 219 -8.29 -9.32 -23.80
N ALA A 220 -7.36 -10.20 -23.41
CA ALA A 220 -6.12 -9.78 -22.74
C ALA A 220 -5.27 -8.88 -23.64
N ASP A 221 -5.10 -9.24 -24.91
CA ASP A 221 -4.37 -8.43 -25.89
C ASP A 221 -5.06 -7.08 -26.16
N LYS A 222 -6.38 -7.07 -26.23
CA LYS A 222 -7.17 -5.84 -26.39
C LYS A 222 -7.01 -4.92 -25.18
N VAL A 223 -7.14 -5.44 -23.97
CA VAL A 223 -6.94 -4.64 -22.73
C VAL A 223 -5.51 -4.13 -22.66
N LYS A 224 -4.52 -4.94 -23.02
CA LYS A 224 -3.12 -4.50 -23.10
C LYS A 224 -2.93 -3.31 -24.05
N GLN A 225 -3.59 -3.36 -25.22
CA GLN A 225 -3.57 -2.23 -26.17
C GLN A 225 -4.24 -0.98 -25.57
N GLU A 226 -5.38 -1.14 -24.89
CA GLU A 226 -6.10 -0.06 -24.21
C GLU A 226 -5.22 0.56 -23.10
N VAL A 227 -4.52 -0.26 -22.29
CA VAL A 227 -3.57 0.17 -21.28
C VAL A 227 -2.42 0.97 -21.90
N ASN A 228 -1.83 0.49 -22.98
CA ASN A 228 -0.68 1.14 -23.62
C ASN A 228 -1.07 2.40 -24.41
N ALA A 229 -2.26 2.45 -25.03
CA ALA A 229 -2.74 3.60 -25.78
C ALA A 229 -3.08 4.81 -24.90
N GLY A 230 -3.46 4.60 -23.65
CA GLY A 230 -3.81 5.65 -22.69
C GLY A 230 -2.61 6.36 -22.05
N ALA A 231 -1.40 6.19 -22.54
CA ALA A 231 -0.14 6.60 -21.88
C ALA A 231 0.04 5.95 -20.47
N PHE A 232 -0.63 4.85 -20.25
CA PHE A 232 -0.65 4.11 -18.98
C PHE A 232 0.54 3.13 -18.84
N PHE A 233 1.57 3.24 -19.66
CA PHE A 233 2.70 2.34 -19.66
C PHE A 233 2.90 1.62 -18.33
N ASP A 234 2.58 0.32 -18.32
CA ASP A 234 2.71 -0.56 -17.15
C ASP A 234 2.00 -0.04 -15.88
N ILE A 235 0.74 -0.45 -15.69
CA ILE A 235 -0.01 -0.17 -14.46
C ILE A 235 0.59 -0.99 -13.33
N THR A 236 1.10 -0.33 -12.29
CA THR A 236 1.69 -0.98 -11.13
C THR A 236 1.00 -0.58 -9.84
N PHE A 237 0.72 -1.55 -8.98
CA PHE A 237 0.15 -1.38 -7.66
C PHE A 237 1.19 -1.47 -6.52
N PHE A 238 2.46 -1.58 -6.88
CA PHE A 238 3.54 -1.53 -5.89
C PHE A 238 3.85 -0.08 -5.51
N PRO A 239 4.14 0.18 -4.21
CA PRO A 239 4.59 1.48 -3.76
C PRO A 239 6.03 1.78 -4.21
#